data_1bb7f1b5fa31fea87d50b75506e4fcf3
#
_entry.id   1bb7f1b5fa31fea87d50b75506e4fcf3
#
_cell.length_a   1.000
_cell.length_b   1.000
_cell.length_c   1.000
_cell.angle_alpha   90.00
_cell.angle_beta   90.00
_cell.angle_gamma   90.00
#
_symmetry.space_group_name_H-M   'P 1'
#
loop_
_entity.id
_entity.type
_entity.pdbx_description
1 polymer ?
#
loop_
_entity_poly.entity_id
_entity_poly.type
_entity_poly.pdbx_seq_one_letter_code
_entity_poly.pdbx_strand_id
1 'polypeptide(L)'
;MIVLCGFIACAIVYLNRQKSSPPVSAPVVESSPKPMEQTPPEKVVVSRQESQPAVSQSTNELTQTQTSTPATDETQSDDSTNSIHKLVDALLTAKSGGQKNALFDQLRKTGQLDAAIAELKQRMADNPNDPEIPTTLGEAQLNEIRALHEAGADTDQIGILAMQADQNFNAALKIDPSNYEAQLVKGISMTYWPADPARDGQVVQTLSSLIDRQATMPSQPDFAQTYVFLGNEFQKIGQPEKAQATWLLGAQKFPSDTTLQQKINGQ
;
A
#
# COMPACT_ATOMS: atom_id res chain seq x y z
N MET A 1 -16.31 -5.94 -9.59
CA MET A 1 -15.74 -7.11 -8.90
C MET A 1 -14.54 -7.75 -9.62
N ILE A 2 -13.79 -7.01 -10.40
CA ILE A 2 -12.61 -7.50 -11.18
C ILE A 2 -11.31 -6.79 -10.72
N VAL A 3 -11.39 -5.90 -9.75
CA VAL A 3 -10.34 -4.91 -9.45
C VAL A 3 -9.15 -5.48 -8.67
N LEU A 4 -9.33 -6.56 -7.92
CA LEU A 4 -8.25 -7.12 -7.11
C LEU A 4 -7.45 -8.27 -7.77
N CYS A 5 -7.95 -8.86 -8.86
CA CYS A 5 -7.22 -9.95 -9.54
C CYS A 5 -5.93 -9.52 -10.25
N GLY A 6 -5.74 -8.21 -10.51
CA GLY A 6 -4.54 -7.69 -11.18
C GLY A 6 -3.26 -7.75 -10.33
N PHE A 7 -3.37 -7.82 -9.00
CA PHE A 7 -2.21 -7.89 -8.12
C PHE A 7 -1.50 -9.27 -8.11
N ILE A 8 -2.18 -10.34 -8.53
CA ILE A 8 -1.63 -11.71 -8.52
C ILE A 8 -0.41 -11.85 -9.43
N ALA A 9 -0.32 -11.07 -10.50
CA ALA A 9 0.78 -11.16 -11.46
C ALA A 9 2.13 -10.64 -10.92
N CYS A 10 2.14 -9.62 -10.05
CA CYS A 10 3.38 -9.06 -9.50
C CYS A 10 4.13 -10.03 -8.57
N ALA A 11 3.39 -10.73 -7.70
CA ALA A 11 3.99 -11.68 -6.76
C ALA A 11 4.59 -12.91 -7.49
N ILE A 12 3.95 -13.36 -8.58
CA ILE A 12 4.42 -14.51 -9.36
C ILE A 12 5.71 -14.18 -10.10
N VAL A 13 5.87 -12.98 -10.64
CA VAL A 13 7.09 -12.56 -11.36
C VAL A 13 8.28 -12.44 -10.40
N TYR A 14 8.07 -11.90 -9.20
CA TYR A 14 9.12 -11.78 -8.18
C TYR A 14 9.55 -13.15 -7.64
N LEU A 15 8.61 -14.07 -7.38
CA LEU A 15 8.90 -15.42 -6.91
C LEU A 15 9.61 -16.29 -7.97
N ASN A 16 9.31 -16.10 -9.26
CA ASN A 16 10.02 -16.81 -10.34
C ASN A 16 11.45 -16.31 -10.53
N ARG A 17 11.75 -15.04 -10.27
CA ARG A 17 13.10 -14.50 -10.34
C ARG A 17 14.01 -15.00 -9.23
N GLN A 18 13.47 -15.29 -8.04
CA GLN A 18 14.24 -15.90 -6.94
C GLN A 18 14.57 -17.38 -7.16
N LYS A 19 13.77 -18.11 -7.94
CA LYS A 19 14.03 -19.52 -8.25
C LYS A 19 15.11 -19.75 -9.31
N SER A 20 15.55 -18.72 -10.00
CA SER A 20 16.57 -18.79 -11.05
C SER A 20 17.99 -18.44 -10.62
N SER A 21 18.23 -18.19 -9.33
CA SER A 21 19.59 -18.00 -8.80
C SER A 21 20.21 -19.38 -8.51
N PRO A 22 21.42 -19.68 -9.05
CA PRO A 22 22.07 -20.96 -8.76
C PRO A 22 22.46 -21.03 -7.28
N PRO A 23 22.49 -22.23 -6.68
CA PRO A 23 22.85 -22.39 -5.26
C PRO A 23 24.31 -21.97 -5.08
N VAL A 24 24.53 -21.00 -4.19
CA VAL A 24 25.86 -20.63 -3.71
C VAL A 24 26.36 -21.80 -2.87
N SER A 25 27.44 -22.42 -3.31
CA SER A 25 28.12 -23.50 -2.60
C SER A 25 28.53 -23.03 -1.22
N ALA A 26 28.09 -23.73 -0.19
CA ALA A 26 28.47 -23.49 1.19
C ALA A 26 29.97 -23.72 1.39
N PRO A 27 30.69 -22.83 2.11
CA PRO A 27 32.05 -23.12 2.53
C PRO A 27 32.06 -24.18 3.64
N VAL A 28 32.95 -25.13 3.49
CA VAL A 28 33.26 -26.18 4.44
C VAL A 28 33.71 -25.57 5.78
N VAL A 29 33.03 -25.92 6.86
CA VAL A 29 33.38 -25.52 8.23
C VAL A 29 34.46 -26.47 8.75
N GLU A 30 35.65 -25.97 8.91
CA GLU A 30 36.72 -26.62 9.67
C GLU A 30 36.79 -26.05 11.08
N SER A 31 36.78 -26.99 12.02
CA SER A 31 36.93 -26.97 13.47
C SER A 31 37.38 -25.71 14.23
N SER A 32 36.69 -25.51 15.36
CA SER A 32 37.06 -24.61 16.48
C SER A 32 38.44 -24.91 17.08
N PRO A 33 39.08 -23.88 17.68
CA PRO A 33 39.32 -23.99 19.11
C PRO A 33 39.17 -22.71 19.97
N LYS A 34 38.68 -22.93 21.16
CA LYS A 34 38.96 -22.34 22.50
C LYS A 34 39.01 -20.82 22.76
N PRO A 35 38.51 -20.43 23.94
CA PRO A 35 38.32 -19.04 24.36
C PRO A 35 39.53 -18.42 25.04
N MET A 36 39.74 -17.10 24.85
CA MET A 36 40.60 -16.28 25.69
C MET A 36 39.98 -14.88 25.85
N GLU A 37 39.63 -14.64 27.09
CA GLU A 37 40.07 -13.52 27.96
C GLU A 37 39.67 -12.07 27.62
N GLN A 38 38.91 -11.52 28.55
CA GLN A 38 38.42 -10.14 28.65
C GLN A 38 39.55 -9.20 29.04
N THR A 39 39.61 -8.03 28.44
CA THR A 39 40.18 -6.81 29.05
C THR A 39 39.34 -5.58 28.75
N PRO A 40 39.19 -4.66 29.70
CA PRO A 40 38.17 -3.60 29.66
C PRO A 40 38.66 -2.28 29.01
N PRO A 41 37.83 -1.25 28.96
CA PRO A 41 37.82 -0.22 27.91
C PRO A 41 38.73 0.96 28.19
N GLU A 42 39.34 1.45 27.15
CA GLU A 42 40.08 2.71 27.18
C GLU A 42 39.20 3.88 26.66
N LYS A 43 39.10 4.89 27.52
CA LYS A 43 38.51 6.19 27.24
C LYS A 43 39.33 6.96 26.22
N VAL A 44 38.76 7.44 25.15
CA VAL A 44 39.33 8.52 24.36
C VAL A 44 38.36 9.70 24.29
N VAL A 45 38.96 10.82 24.61
CA VAL A 45 38.44 12.13 24.90
C VAL A 45 37.95 12.86 23.64
N VAL A 46 36.89 13.63 23.87
CA VAL A 46 36.30 14.68 23.03
C VAL A 46 37.33 15.61 22.42
N SER A 47 37.20 15.91 21.15
CA SER A 47 37.63 17.18 20.58
C SER A 47 36.56 17.74 19.64
N ARG A 48 36.04 18.84 20.13
CA ARG A 48 35.09 19.75 19.51
C ARG A 48 35.90 20.68 18.59
N GLN A 49 35.49 20.78 17.34
CA GLN A 49 35.94 21.91 16.52
C GLN A 49 34.77 22.49 15.74
N GLU A 50 34.42 23.65 16.20
CA GLU A 50 33.49 24.63 15.69
C GLU A 50 34.18 25.43 14.57
N SER A 51 33.54 25.57 13.41
CA SER A 51 33.90 26.59 12.43
C SER A 51 32.71 26.89 11.51
N GLN A 52 31.99 27.94 11.80
CA GLN A 52 31.41 28.87 10.82
C GLN A 52 32.42 30.07 10.72
N PRO A 53 32.37 30.97 9.72
CA PRO A 53 31.34 31.33 8.74
C PRO A 53 31.90 31.68 7.33
N ALA A 54 31.02 31.93 6.34
CA ALA A 54 31.15 33.09 5.44
C ALA A 54 29.93 33.28 4.52
N VAL A 55 29.31 34.41 4.73
CA VAL A 55 28.33 35.09 3.87
C VAL A 55 29.03 35.57 2.60
N SER A 56 28.44 35.36 1.43
CA SER A 56 28.70 36.17 0.24
C SER A 56 27.35 36.44 -0.47
N GLN A 57 26.91 37.64 -0.27
CA GLN A 57 25.92 38.32 -1.12
C GLN A 57 26.53 38.58 -2.49
N SER A 58 25.77 38.29 -3.54
CA SER A 58 26.01 38.90 -4.85
C SER A 58 24.66 39.27 -5.44
N THR A 59 24.36 40.53 -5.33
CA THR A 59 23.38 41.27 -6.07
C THR A 59 23.77 41.30 -7.54
N ASN A 60 22.85 40.97 -8.44
CA ASN A 60 22.84 41.51 -9.80
C ASN A 60 21.44 41.84 -10.24
N GLU A 61 21.37 43.02 -10.73
CA GLU A 61 20.25 43.88 -11.16
C GLU A 61 19.66 43.44 -12.50
N LEU A 62 18.36 43.55 -12.59
CA LEU A 62 17.49 44.01 -13.69
C LEU A 62 17.92 43.82 -15.15
N THR A 63 17.13 43.02 -15.87
CA THR A 63 16.69 43.44 -17.21
C THR A 63 15.24 42.97 -17.41
N GLN A 64 14.33 43.93 -17.42
CA GLN A 64 12.95 43.78 -17.88
C GLN A 64 12.97 43.57 -19.39
N THR A 65 12.43 42.45 -19.82
CA THR A 65 11.93 42.35 -21.20
C THR A 65 10.46 41.94 -21.10
N GLN A 66 9.61 42.95 -21.32
CA GLN A 66 8.19 42.75 -21.56
C GLN A 66 8.03 41.99 -22.88
N THR A 67 7.45 40.81 -22.80
CA THR A 67 6.85 40.16 -23.97
C THR A 67 5.44 39.71 -23.58
N SER A 68 4.51 40.29 -24.31
CA SER A 68 3.07 40.16 -24.30
C SER A 68 2.55 38.74 -24.09
N THR A 69 1.71 38.59 -23.09
CA THR A 69 0.86 37.44 -22.76
C THR A 69 -0.23 37.26 -23.84
N PRO A 70 -0.49 36.05 -24.31
CA PRO A 70 -1.83 35.69 -24.77
C PRO A 70 -2.60 35.19 -23.53
N ALA A 71 -3.57 35.96 -23.12
CA ALA A 71 -4.61 35.55 -22.20
C ALA A 71 -5.47 34.48 -22.88
N THR A 72 -5.31 33.21 -22.49
CA THR A 72 -6.33 32.17 -22.67
C THR A 72 -5.81 30.88 -22.01
N ASP A 73 -5.99 30.68 -20.71
CA ASP A 73 -6.06 29.33 -20.09
C ASP A 73 -6.48 29.31 -18.59
N GLU A 74 -6.98 30.40 -18.03
CA GLU A 74 -7.36 30.41 -16.61
C GLU A 74 -8.69 29.67 -16.33
N THR A 75 -9.59 29.61 -17.31
CA THR A 75 -10.93 29.01 -17.10
C THR A 75 -10.92 27.48 -17.13
N GLN A 76 -9.95 26.84 -17.80
CA GLN A 76 -9.85 25.38 -17.88
C GLN A 76 -9.14 24.80 -16.65
N SER A 77 -8.27 25.55 -16.01
CA SER A 77 -7.57 25.17 -14.79
C SER A 77 -8.52 25.07 -13.58
N ASP A 78 -9.41 26.03 -13.41
CA ASP A 78 -10.36 26.08 -12.29
C ASP A 78 -11.40 24.96 -12.34
N ASP A 79 -11.87 24.61 -13.53
CA ASP A 79 -12.88 23.56 -13.70
C ASP A 79 -12.29 22.16 -13.46
N SER A 80 -11.05 21.91 -13.86
CA SER A 80 -10.30 20.69 -13.57
C SER A 80 -10.03 20.52 -12.09
N THR A 81 -9.56 21.56 -11.41
CA THR A 81 -9.27 21.54 -9.98
C THR A 81 -10.54 21.28 -9.17
N ASN A 82 -11.64 21.96 -9.50
CA ASN A 82 -12.94 21.74 -8.85
C ASN A 82 -13.46 20.30 -9.07
N SER A 83 -13.18 19.72 -10.23
CA SER A 83 -13.51 18.32 -10.53
C SER A 83 -12.74 17.34 -9.62
N ILE A 84 -11.41 17.55 -9.41
CA ILE A 84 -10.60 16.74 -8.52
C ILE A 84 -11.07 16.83 -7.08
N HIS A 85 -11.33 18.04 -6.56
CA HIS A 85 -11.84 18.22 -5.21
C HIS A 85 -13.14 17.41 -4.98
N LYS A 86 -14.08 17.45 -5.93
CA LYS A 86 -15.34 16.68 -5.85
C LYS A 86 -15.10 15.16 -5.86
N LEU A 87 -14.16 14.67 -6.68
CA LEU A 87 -13.84 13.24 -6.73
C LEU A 87 -13.17 12.77 -5.44
N VAL A 88 -12.27 13.57 -4.86
CA VAL A 88 -11.64 13.27 -3.57
C VAL A 88 -12.66 13.31 -2.44
N ASP A 89 -13.59 14.28 -2.41
CA ASP A 89 -14.70 14.30 -1.46
C ASP A 89 -15.56 13.03 -1.57
N ALA A 90 -15.86 12.61 -2.80
CA ALA A 90 -16.61 11.38 -3.03
C ALA A 90 -15.86 10.13 -2.55
N LEU A 91 -14.53 10.07 -2.72
CA LEU A 91 -13.70 8.98 -2.19
C LEU A 91 -13.74 8.91 -0.66
N LEU A 92 -13.56 10.06 0.01
CA LEU A 92 -13.54 10.13 1.47
C LEU A 92 -14.92 9.86 2.11
N THR A 93 -16.00 10.07 1.36
CA THR A 93 -17.38 9.87 1.85
C THR A 93 -18.06 8.61 1.31
N ALA A 94 -17.37 7.83 0.50
CA ALA A 94 -17.89 6.59 -0.07
C ALA A 94 -18.32 5.59 1.01
N LYS A 95 -19.48 4.96 0.81
CA LYS A 95 -20.09 4.05 1.80
C LYS A 95 -19.75 2.57 1.58
N SER A 96 -19.07 2.26 0.49
CA SER A 96 -18.66 0.88 0.17
C SER A 96 -17.39 0.86 -0.68
N GLY A 97 -16.63 -0.23 -0.58
CA GLY A 97 -15.46 -0.46 -1.42
C GLY A 97 -15.81 -0.48 -2.91
N GLY A 98 -17.03 -0.92 -3.27
CA GLY A 98 -17.50 -0.87 -4.65
C GLY A 98 -17.62 0.55 -5.19
N GLN A 99 -18.11 1.50 -4.37
CA GLN A 99 -18.16 2.92 -4.74
C GLN A 99 -16.75 3.52 -4.87
N LYS A 100 -15.85 3.26 -3.90
CA LYS A 100 -14.45 3.70 -3.98
C LYS A 100 -13.75 3.17 -5.23
N ASN A 101 -13.91 1.89 -5.51
CA ASN A 101 -13.33 1.26 -6.70
C ASN A 101 -13.80 1.91 -8.00
N ALA A 102 -15.09 2.24 -8.12
CA ALA A 102 -15.63 2.93 -9.30
C ALA A 102 -15.00 4.33 -9.47
N LEU A 103 -14.79 5.07 -8.37
CA LEU A 103 -14.13 6.38 -8.37
C LEU A 103 -12.65 6.27 -8.74
N PHE A 104 -11.92 5.30 -8.20
CA PHE A 104 -10.53 5.05 -8.58
C PHE A 104 -10.42 4.62 -10.05
N ASP A 105 -11.33 3.80 -10.56
CA ASP A 105 -11.39 3.43 -11.98
C ASP A 105 -11.64 4.65 -12.86
N GLN A 106 -12.49 5.59 -12.43
CA GLN A 106 -12.71 6.87 -13.12
C GLN A 106 -11.43 7.69 -13.14
N LEU A 107 -10.77 7.91 -11.99
CA LEU A 107 -9.53 8.66 -11.87
C LEU A 107 -8.41 8.09 -12.77
N ARG A 108 -8.27 6.76 -12.83
CA ARG A 108 -7.29 6.11 -13.71
C ARG A 108 -7.64 6.32 -15.20
N LYS A 109 -8.89 6.13 -15.59
CA LYS A 109 -9.34 6.28 -16.99
C LYS A 109 -9.21 7.70 -17.50
N THR A 110 -9.35 8.69 -16.63
CA THR A 110 -9.23 10.12 -16.96
C THR A 110 -7.82 10.68 -16.78
N GLY A 111 -6.86 9.87 -16.31
CA GLY A 111 -5.49 10.31 -16.02
C GLY A 111 -5.40 11.29 -14.85
N GLN A 112 -6.39 11.29 -13.94
CA GLN A 112 -6.50 12.24 -12.82
C GLN A 112 -6.02 11.64 -11.49
N LEU A 113 -5.48 10.41 -11.48
CA LEU A 113 -5.08 9.73 -10.24
C LEU A 113 -3.97 10.49 -9.51
N ASP A 114 -2.96 11.00 -10.23
CA ASP A 114 -1.85 11.74 -9.63
C ASP A 114 -2.32 13.04 -8.98
N ALA A 115 -3.27 13.74 -9.63
CA ALA A 115 -3.87 14.95 -9.08
C ALA A 115 -4.67 14.64 -7.79
N ALA A 116 -5.41 13.53 -7.77
CA ALA A 116 -6.12 13.09 -6.57
C ALA A 116 -5.16 12.69 -5.43
N ILE A 117 -4.04 12.04 -5.74
CA ILE A 117 -2.98 11.73 -4.76
C ILE A 117 -2.37 13.01 -4.19
N ALA A 118 -2.11 14.03 -5.03
CA ALA A 118 -1.59 15.31 -4.58
C ALA A 118 -2.58 16.03 -3.65
N GLU A 119 -3.86 16.04 -4.02
CA GLU A 119 -4.94 16.61 -3.20
C GLU A 119 -5.09 15.89 -1.85
N LEU A 120 -5.06 14.55 -1.84
CA LEU A 120 -5.11 13.76 -0.59
C LEU A 120 -3.91 14.06 0.32
N LYS A 121 -2.71 14.25 -0.23
CA LYS A 121 -1.51 14.65 0.54
C LYS A 121 -1.69 16.02 1.18
N GLN A 122 -2.26 16.97 0.45
CA GLN A 122 -2.57 18.30 0.99
C GLN A 122 -3.59 18.20 2.12
N ARG A 123 -4.70 17.49 1.89
CA ARG A 123 -5.73 17.28 2.93
C ARG A 123 -5.20 16.59 4.17
N MET A 124 -4.28 15.65 4.02
CA MET A 124 -3.64 14.98 5.16
C MET A 124 -2.81 15.96 5.99
N ALA A 125 -2.15 16.94 5.36
CA ALA A 125 -1.42 17.99 6.06
C ALA A 125 -2.37 18.95 6.81
N ASP A 126 -3.51 19.28 6.19
CA ASP A 126 -4.50 20.19 6.75
C ASP A 126 -5.37 19.53 7.84
N ASN A 127 -5.55 18.21 7.78
CA ASN A 127 -6.40 17.42 8.68
C ASN A 127 -5.64 16.19 9.25
N PRO A 128 -4.62 16.38 10.09
CA PRO A 128 -3.71 15.31 10.51
C PRO A 128 -4.35 14.26 11.45
N ASN A 129 -5.57 14.49 11.92
CA ASN A 129 -6.28 13.59 12.82
C ASN A 129 -7.45 12.84 12.16
N ASP A 130 -7.61 12.95 10.85
CA ASP A 130 -8.64 12.21 10.11
C ASP A 130 -8.04 10.91 9.55
N PRO A 131 -8.42 9.71 10.06
CA PRO A 131 -7.86 8.44 9.62
C PRO A 131 -8.29 8.05 8.20
N GLU A 132 -9.39 8.60 7.68
CA GLU A 132 -9.89 8.28 6.34
C GLU A 132 -8.98 8.82 5.23
N ILE A 133 -8.31 9.95 5.48
CA ILE A 133 -7.43 10.58 4.49
C ILE A 133 -6.20 9.70 4.21
N PRO A 134 -5.38 9.31 5.21
CA PRO A 134 -4.26 8.41 4.95
C PRO A 134 -4.72 7.02 4.48
N THR A 135 -5.89 6.52 4.91
CA THR A 135 -6.45 5.27 4.37
C THR A 135 -6.69 5.40 2.86
N THR A 136 -7.41 6.43 2.44
CA THR A 136 -7.73 6.68 1.03
C THR A 136 -6.48 6.99 0.20
N LEU A 137 -5.49 7.69 0.76
CA LEU A 137 -4.20 7.93 0.10
C LEU A 137 -3.44 6.62 -0.15
N GLY A 138 -3.42 5.71 0.82
CA GLY A 138 -2.83 4.38 0.64
C GLY A 138 -3.55 3.58 -0.46
N GLU A 139 -4.88 3.62 -0.51
CA GLU A 139 -5.67 2.99 -1.58
C GLU A 139 -5.39 3.62 -2.96
N ALA A 140 -5.25 4.95 -3.04
CA ALA A 140 -4.88 5.64 -4.27
C ALA A 140 -3.50 5.17 -4.78
N GLN A 141 -2.52 5.00 -3.89
CA GLN A 141 -1.20 4.46 -4.24
C GLN A 141 -1.25 2.99 -4.68
N LEU A 142 -2.12 2.17 -4.10
CA LEU A 142 -2.34 0.80 -4.61
C LEU A 142 -2.94 0.82 -6.02
N ASN A 143 -3.80 1.79 -6.33
CA ASN A 143 -4.33 1.98 -7.69
C ASN A 143 -3.27 2.52 -8.66
N GLU A 144 -2.32 3.35 -8.21
CA GLU A 144 -1.15 3.77 -8.97
C GLU A 144 -0.23 2.58 -9.29
N ILE A 145 0.05 1.72 -8.30
CA ILE A 145 0.79 0.45 -8.50
C ILE A 145 0.15 -0.38 -9.60
N ARG A 146 -1.17 -0.50 -9.58
CA ARG A 146 -1.91 -1.25 -10.60
C ARG A 146 -1.72 -0.65 -11.98
N ALA A 147 -1.84 0.67 -12.13
CA ALA A 147 -1.64 1.35 -13.40
C ALA A 147 -0.21 1.17 -13.93
N LEU A 148 0.79 1.28 -13.06
CA LEU A 148 2.20 1.06 -13.41
C LEU A 148 2.48 -0.38 -13.81
N HIS A 149 1.91 -1.35 -13.12
CA HIS A 149 2.03 -2.75 -13.48
C HIS A 149 1.40 -3.05 -14.85
N GLU A 150 0.19 -2.51 -15.12
CA GLU A 150 -0.48 -2.64 -16.42
C GLU A 150 0.36 -1.99 -17.55
N ALA A 151 1.14 -0.94 -17.23
CA ALA A 151 2.07 -0.27 -18.15
C ALA A 151 3.43 -0.96 -18.27
N GLY A 152 3.72 -2.02 -17.50
CA GLY A 152 4.99 -2.74 -17.52
C GLY A 152 6.15 -2.03 -16.82
N ALA A 153 5.85 -1.19 -15.83
CA ALA A 153 6.85 -0.46 -15.06
C ALA A 153 7.77 -1.37 -14.22
N ASP A 154 8.91 -0.82 -13.81
CA ASP A 154 9.92 -1.51 -13.01
C ASP A 154 9.37 -1.93 -11.63
N THR A 155 9.77 -3.12 -11.18
CA THR A 155 9.42 -3.68 -9.88
C THR A 155 9.91 -2.84 -8.70
N ASP A 156 11.03 -2.11 -8.86
CA ASP A 156 11.58 -1.26 -7.79
C ASP A 156 10.67 -0.05 -7.51
N GLN A 157 10.12 0.56 -8.56
CA GLN A 157 9.15 1.66 -8.43
C GLN A 157 7.87 1.18 -7.73
N ILE A 158 7.36 0.02 -8.12
CA ILE A 158 6.20 -0.62 -7.50
C ILE A 158 6.47 -0.89 -6.01
N GLY A 159 7.67 -1.38 -5.67
CA GLY A 159 8.07 -1.63 -4.28
C GLY A 159 8.08 -0.37 -3.41
N ILE A 160 8.57 0.74 -3.94
CA ILE A 160 8.58 2.04 -3.23
C ILE A 160 7.14 2.49 -2.94
N LEU A 161 6.25 2.42 -3.92
CA LEU A 161 4.85 2.81 -3.74
C LEU A 161 4.12 1.89 -2.76
N ALA A 162 4.40 0.58 -2.78
CA ALA A 162 3.82 -0.36 -1.82
C ALA A 162 4.23 -0.03 -0.38
N MET A 163 5.50 0.35 -0.15
CA MET A 163 5.95 0.82 1.17
C MET A 163 5.27 2.13 1.58
N GLN A 164 5.08 3.07 0.66
CA GLN A 164 4.36 4.32 0.95
C GLN A 164 2.90 4.07 1.30
N ALA A 165 2.22 3.17 0.57
CA ALA A 165 0.85 2.77 0.90
C ALA A 165 0.77 2.16 2.31
N ASP A 166 1.70 1.24 2.66
CA ASP A 166 1.76 0.65 4.02
C ASP A 166 2.00 1.72 5.10
N GLN A 167 2.86 2.71 4.85
CA GLN A 167 3.09 3.83 5.77
C GLN A 167 1.81 4.65 5.99
N ASN A 168 1.02 4.88 4.95
CA ASN A 168 -0.25 5.59 5.06
C ASN A 168 -1.29 4.77 5.84
N PHE A 169 -1.40 3.47 5.62
CA PHE A 169 -2.26 2.62 6.45
C PHE A 169 -1.81 2.59 7.92
N ASN A 170 -0.50 2.57 8.17
CA ASN A 170 0.04 2.70 9.53
C ASN A 170 -0.30 4.06 10.16
N ALA A 171 -0.26 5.15 9.40
CA ALA A 171 -0.65 6.47 9.87
C ALA A 171 -2.13 6.51 10.23
N ALA A 172 -3.01 5.96 9.39
CA ALA A 172 -4.44 5.82 9.68
C ALA A 172 -4.69 5.04 10.99
N LEU A 173 -4.04 3.87 11.14
CA LEU A 173 -4.18 3.02 12.32
C LEU A 173 -3.54 3.58 13.58
N LYS A 174 -2.61 4.53 13.46
CA LYS A 174 -2.08 5.30 14.59
C LYS A 174 -3.10 6.32 15.10
N ILE A 175 -3.90 6.91 14.20
CA ILE A 175 -4.98 7.85 14.55
C ILE A 175 -6.17 7.08 15.14
N ASP A 176 -6.64 6.06 14.44
CA ASP A 176 -7.72 5.16 14.86
C ASP A 176 -7.32 3.69 14.68
N PRO A 177 -6.83 3.02 15.74
CA PRO A 177 -6.48 1.60 15.68
C PRO A 177 -7.65 0.67 15.33
N SER A 178 -8.89 1.16 15.50
CA SER A 178 -10.11 0.41 15.20
C SER A 178 -10.66 0.66 13.79
N ASN A 179 -10.04 1.51 12.99
CA ASN A 179 -10.48 1.80 11.63
C ASN A 179 -10.52 0.51 10.80
N TYR A 180 -11.77 0.10 10.48
CA TYR A 180 -12.02 -1.17 9.80
C TYR A 180 -11.41 -1.20 8.40
N GLU A 181 -11.57 -0.11 7.64
CA GLU A 181 -11.11 -0.04 6.26
C GLU A 181 -9.59 -0.05 6.19
N ALA A 182 -8.91 0.74 7.02
CA ALA A 182 -7.44 0.73 7.08
C ALA A 182 -6.88 -0.67 7.45
N GLN A 183 -7.51 -1.36 8.41
CA GLN A 183 -7.13 -2.74 8.76
C GLN A 183 -7.35 -3.70 7.58
N LEU A 184 -8.48 -3.58 6.88
CA LEU A 184 -8.83 -4.44 5.76
C LEU A 184 -7.88 -4.25 4.58
N VAL A 185 -7.73 -3.01 4.10
CA VAL A 185 -6.90 -2.72 2.92
C VAL A 185 -5.43 -2.99 3.19
N LYS A 186 -4.94 -2.70 4.40
CA LYS A 186 -3.59 -3.08 4.83
C LYS A 186 -3.42 -4.60 4.85
N GLY A 187 -4.33 -5.33 5.50
CA GLY A 187 -4.30 -6.80 5.56
C GLY A 187 -4.28 -7.42 4.17
N ILE A 188 -5.12 -6.91 3.26
CA ILE A 188 -5.15 -7.35 1.86
C ILE A 188 -3.84 -7.02 1.15
N SER A 189 -3.32 -5.79 1.27
CA SER A 189 -2.08 -5.39 0.59
C SER A 189 -0.90 -6.26 0.99
N MET A 190 -0.82 -6.63 2.28
CA MET A 190 0.25 -7.47 2.83
C MET A 190 0.23 -8.90 2.27
N THR A 191 -0.90 -9.43 1.78
CA THR A 191 -0.96 -10.77 1.16
C THR A 191 -0.11 -10.86 -0.12
N TYR A 192 0.16 -9.73 -0.77
CA TYR A 192 0.96 -9.65 -2.00
C TYR A 192 2.47 -9.51 -1.75
N TRP A 193 2.88 -9.29 -0.52
CA TRP A 193 4.29 -9.20 -0.18
C TRP A 193 4.95 -10.59 -0.23
N PRO A 194 6.27 -10.67 -0.45
CA PRO A 194 7.01 -11.92 -0.37
C PRO A 194 6.74 -12.64 0.96
N ALA A 195 6.74 -13.96 0.93
CA ALA A 195 6.49 -14.77 2.10
C ALA A 195 7.47 -14.43 3.24
N ASP A 196 6.92 -14.14 4.41
CA ASP A 196 7.62 -13.86 5.65
C ASP A 196 6.76 -14.35 6.81
N PRO A 197 7.24 -15.33 7.62
CA PRO A 197 6.40 -15.98 8.63
C PRO A 197 5.80 -15.00 9.66
N ALA A 198 6.51 -13.93 10.02
CA ALA A 198 6.00 -12.94 10.99
C ALA A 198 4.89 -12.10 10.37
N ARG A 199 5.09 -11.63 9.13
CA ARG A 199 4.08 -10.87 8.37
C ARG A 199 2.88 -11.75 8.05
N ASP A 200 3.10 -12.96 7.54
CA ASP A 200 2.03 -13.89 7.17
C ASP A 200 1.17 -14.23 8.40
N GLY A 201 1.76 -14.42 9.57
CA GLY A 201 1.05 -14.57 10.84
C GLY A 201 0.22 -13.34 11.20
N GLN A 202 0.74 -12.14 11.00
CA GLN A 202 0.02 -10.89 11.24
C GLN A 202 -1.17 -10.72 10.27
N VAL A 203 -1.00 -11.06 8.99
CA VAL A 203 -2.08 -11.04 7.99
C VAL A 203 -3.21 -11.97 8.41
N VAL A 204 -2.88 -13.23 8.75
CA VAL A 204 -3.87 -14.21 9.23
C VAL A 204 -4.63 -13.69 10.44
N GLN A 205 -3.92 -13.13 11.43
CA GLN A 205 -4.54 -12.57 12.63
C GLN A 205 -5.48 -11.40 12.29
N THR A 206 -5.02 -10.46 11.48
CA THR A 206 -5.78 -9.26 11.10
C THR A 206 -7.05 -9.65 10.35
N LEU A 207 -6.94 -10.46 9.29
CA LEU A 207 -8.10 -10.85 8.49
C LEU A 207 -9.09 -11.73 9.27
N SER A 208 -8.60 -12.61 10.16
CA SER A 208 -9.47 -13.38 11.05
C SER A 208 -10.26 -12.48 12.02
N SER A 209 -9.60 -11.51 12.65
CA SER A 209 -10.25 -10.55 13.54
C SER A 209 -11.30 -9.70 12.81
N LEU A 210 -11.06 -9.36 11.53
CA LEU A 210 -12.05 -8.65 10.71
C LEU A 210 -13.27 -9.52 10.42
N ILE A 211 -13.10 -10.82 10.18
CA ILE A 211 -14.23 -11.76 10.02
C ILE A 211 -15.08 -11.80 11.29
N ASP A 212 -14.45 -11.84 12.47
CA ASP A 212 -15.17 -11.81 13.75
C ASP A 212 -15.96 -10.51 13.94
N ARG A 213 -15.35 -9.35 13.57
CA ARG A 213 -16.06 -8.05 13.59
C ARG A 213 -17.22 -8.01 12.61
N GLN A 214 -17.07 -8.54 11.40
CA GLN A 214 -18.15 -8.62 10.40
C GLN A 214 -19.38 -9.37 10.90
N ALA A 215 -19.21 -10.35 11.79
CA ALA A 215 -20.32 -11.09 12.37
C ALA A 215 -21.26 -10.20 13.23
N THR A 216 -20.76 -9.06 13.71
CA THR A 216 -21.53 -8.08 14.51
C THR A 216 -21.98 -6.85 13.73
N MET A 217 -21.63 -6.76 12.46
CA MET A 217 -21.95 -5.63 11.56
C MET A 217 -23.08 -6.02 10.60
N PRO A 218 -23.85 -5.04 10.07
CA PRO A 218 -24.76 -5.29 8.96
C PRO A 218 -24.00 -5.90 7.78
N SER A 219 -24.52 -7.00 7.22
CA SER A 219 -23.87 -7.70 6.12
C SER A 219 -23.69 -6.78 4.91
N GLN A 220 -22.49 -6.78 4.34
CA GLN A 220 -22.15 -6.03 3.14
C GLN A 220 -21.47 -6.97 2.13
N PRO A 221 -21.74 -6.81 0.82
CA PRO A 221 -21.12 -7.65 -0.21
C PRO A 221 -19.59 -7.62 -0.17
N ASP A 222 -18.99 -6.46 0.18
CA ASP A 222 -17.55 -6.26 0.24
C ASP A 222 -16.86 -7.10 1.34
N PHE A 223 -17.61 -7.60 2.32
CA PHE A 223 -17.07 -8.50 3.36
C PHE A 223 -16.59 -9.84 2.79
N ALA A 224 -17.09 -10.27 1.63
CA ALA A 224 -16.67 -11.49 0.96
C ALA A 224 -15.16 -11.52 0.70
N GLN A 225 -14.56 -10.36 0.37
CA GLN A 225 -13.12 -10.27 0.09
C GLN A 225 -12.25 -10.68 1.27
N THR A 226 -12.67 -10.45 2.52
CA THR A 226 -11.91 -10.87 3.71
C THR A 226 -11.69 -12.38 3.73
N TYR A 227 -12.74 -13.16 3.36
CA TYR A 227 -12.64 -14.61 3.25
C TYR A 227 -11.78 -15.06 2.06
N VAL A 228 -11.87 -14.35 0.93
CA VAL A 228 -11.02 -14.62 -0.23
C VAL A 228 -9.56 -14.46 0.14
N PHE A 229 -9.17 -13.33 0.75
CA PHE A 229 -7.78 -13.02 1.05
C PHE A 229 -7.22 -13.84 2.21
N LEU A 230 -8.02 -14.11 3.26
CA LEU A 230 -7.60 -15.01 4.33
C LEU A 230 -7.35 -16.43 3.81
N GLY A 231 -8.23 -16.94 2.96
CA GLY A 231 -8.04 -18.24 2.32
C GLY A 231 -6.80 -18.27 1.41
N ASN A 232 -6.58 -17.19 0.62
CA ASN A 232 -5.37 -17.07 -0.19
C ASN A 232 -4.10 -17.05 0.66
N GLU A 233 -4.14 -16.38 1.82
CA GLU A 233 -3.00 -16.37 2.74
C GLU A 233 -2.73 -17.73 3.32
N PHE A 234 -3.76 -18.48 3.77
CA PHE A 234 -3.61 -19.85 4.19
C PHE A 234 -3.02 -20.74 3.09
N GLN A 235 -3.47 -20.57 1.85
CA GLN A 235 -2.90 -21.30 0.70
C GLN A 235 -1.40 -20.97 0.51
N LYS A 236 -1.03 -19.68 0.59
CA LYS A 236 0.35 -19.19 0.46
C LYS A 236 1.29 -19.78 1.50
N ILE A 237 0.82 -19.91 2.74
CA ILE A 237 1.61 -20.46 3.86
C ILE A 237 1.52 -21.99 4.00
N GLY A 238 1.01 -22.69 2.98
CA GLY A 238 0.97 -24.15 2.93
C GLY A 238 -0.08 -24.78 3.85
N GLN A 239 -1.20 -24.10 4.11
CA GLN A 239 -2.34 -24.60 4.89
C GLN A 239 -3.61 -24.74 4.04
N PRO A 240 -3.62 -25.61 3.00
CA PRO A 240 -4.69 -25.69 2.02
C PRO A 240 -6.05 -26.09 2.62
N GLU A 241 -6.07 -26.91 3.69
CA GLU A 241 -7.30 -27.31 4.35
C GLU A 241 -7.99 -26.09 5.01
N LYS A 242 -7.21 -25.21 5.65
CA LYS A 242 -7.73 -23.95 6.22
C LYS A 242 -8.17 -22.99 5.14
N ALA A 243 -7.45 -22.92 4.02
CA ALA A 243 -7.83 -22.12 2.87
C ALA A 243 -9.21 -22.53 2.36
N GLN A 244 -9.39 -23.83 2.09
CA GLN A 244 -10.65 -24.40 1.61
C GLN A 244 -11.80 -24.16 2.60
N ALA A 245 -11.58 -24.40 3.90
CA ALA A 245 -12.58 -24.15 4.93
C ALA A 245 -13.00 -22.67 4.99
N THR A 246 -12.02 -21.75 4.84
CA THR A 246 -12.27 -20.30 4.85
C THR A 246 -13.10 -19.88 3.63
N TRP A 247 -12.74 -20.31 2.43
CA TRP A 247 -13.50 -20.01 1.21
C TRP A 247 -14.90 -20.59 1.25
N LEU A 248 -15.06 -21.82 1.76
CA LEU A 248 -16.37 -22.45 1.91
C LEU A 248 -17.26 -21.66 2.87
N LEU A 249 -16.72 -21.24 4.02
CA LEU A 249 -17.46 -20.38 4.97
C LEU A 249 -17.85 -19.05 4.34
N GLY A 250 -16.96 -18.43 3.57
CA GLY A 250 -17.23 -17.20 2.83
C GLY A 250 -18.33 -17.41 1.78
N ALA A 251 -18.27 -18.50 0.99
CA ALA A 251 -19.27 -18.82 -0.03
C ALA A 251 -20.66 -19.11 0.56
N GLN A 252 -20.72 -19.68 1.76
CA GLN A 252 -22.00 -19.87 2.48
C GLN A 252 -22.61 -18.52 2.91
N LYS A 253 -21.79 -17.57 3.35
CA LYS A 253 -22.24 -16.24 3.78
C LYS A 253 -22.55 -15.30 2.61
N PHE A 254 -21.80 -15.44 1.53
CA PHE A 254 -21.88 -14.60 0.33
C PHE A 254 -22.05 -15.45 -0.93
N PRO A 255 -23.20 -16.13 -1.10
CA PRO A 255 -23.41 -17.12 -2.17
C PRO A 255 -23.36 -16.49 -3.58
N SER A 256 -23.57 -15.18 -3.70
CA SER A 256 -23.47 -14.45 -4.97
C SER A 256 -22.06 -14.00 -5.31
N ASP A 257 -21.06 -14.18 -4.41
CA ASP A 257 -19.69 -13.81 -4.70
C ASP A 257 -19.04 -14.83 -5.63
N THR A 258 -18.77 -14.42 -6.87
CA THR A 258 -18.23 -15.29 -7.91
C THR A 258 -16.81 -15.74 -7.63
N THR A 259 -16.01 -14.93 -6.93
CA THR A 259 -14.64 -15.28 -6.58
C THR A 259 -14.61 -16.43 -5.57
N LEU A 260 -15.43 -16.35 -4.53
CA LEU A 260 -15.57 -17.45 -3.57
C LEU A 260 -16.09 -18.71 -4.23
N GLN A 261 -17.07 -18.60 -5.14
CA GLN A 261 -17.58 -19.76 -5.88
C GLN A 261 -16.49 -20.42 -6.73
N GLN A 262 -15.64 -19.63 -7.41
CA GLN A 262 -14.50 -20.15 -8.17
C GLN A 262 -13.49 -20.84 -7.25
N LYS A 263 -13.17 -20.24 -6.09
CA LYS A 263 -12.20 -20.81 -5.13
C LYS A 263 -12.62 -22.17 -4.58
N ILE A 264 -13.91 -22.36 -4.26
CA ILE A 264 -14.41 -23.66 -3.74
C ILE A 264 -14.54 -24.73 -4.84
N ASN A 265 -14.69 -24.32 -6.09
CA ASN A 265 -14.78 -25.24 -7.23
C ASN A 265 -13.43 -25.59 -7.86
N GLY A 266 -12.32 -25.09 -7.32
CA GLY A 266 -10.96 -25.37 -7.80
C GLY A 266 -10.62 -24.68 -9.13
N GLN A 267 -11.27 -23.56 -9.45
CA GLN A 267 -11.03 -22.79 -10.70
C GLN A 267 -10.23 -21.52 -10.41
#